data_6669b78636b0287addd7f4c42fdf2d38
#
_entry.id   6669b78636b0287addd7f4c42fdf2d38
#
_cell.length_a   1.000
_cell.length_b   1.000
_cell.length_c   1.000
_cell.angle_alpha   90.00
_cell.angle_beta   90.00
_cell.angle_gamma   90.00
#
_symmetry.space_group_name_H-M   'P 1'
#
loop_
_entity.id
_entity.type
_entity.pdbx_description
1 polymer ?
#
loop_
_entity_poly.entity_id
_entity_poly.type
_entity_poly.pdbx_seq_one_letter_code
_entity_poly.pdbx_strand_id
1 'polypeptide(L)'
;MTNSHWLCCGATGVGKSYALALLLGKIAKYDPTARLVVCDFKKASFGWLDGRDGFYGYTAVADGIDAVYREFQRRLELNDNTRNARRIVCVVDEYAALINFLDKKAADEVKRKIAEILMMGRSLGVHLIIGIQRADAEFFKSGARDQFGAVLMLGNLSKEQKQMLVPDYRDQMNAVNQRGQGYLFLDGQGICRVQVPHVTDEGKLHRAIASRLSLPTPPDDAGEA
;
A
#
# COMPACT_ATOMS: atom_id res chain seq x y z
N MET A 1 8.86 11.96 1.57
CA MET A 1 7.60 11.22 1.40
C MET A 1 6.76 11.41 2.64
N THR A 2 5.46 11.61 2.47
CA THR A 2 4.54 11.77 3.60
C THR A 2 4.55 10.50 4.47
N ASN A 3 4.55 10.67 5.77
CA ASN A 3 4.50 9.58 6.75
C ASN A 3 3.05 9.03 6.86
N SER A 4 2.42 8.72 5.73
CA SER A 4 1.01 8.36 5.61
C SER A 4 0.81 6.98 5.02
N HIS A 5 -0.33 6.36 5.30
CA HIS A 5 -0.82 5.24 4.51
C HIS A 5 -1.34 5.75 3.16
N TRP A 6 -1.23 4.92 2.13
CA TRP A 6 -1.63 5.25 0.77
C TRP A 6 -2.73 4.33 0.27
N LEU A 7 -3.72 4.92 -0.37
CA LEU A 7 -4.70 4.21 -1.18
C LEU A 7 -4.45 4.53 -2.66
N CYS A 8 -4.32 3.51 -3.49
CA CYS A 8 -4.24 3.64 -4.94
C CYS A 8 -5.50 3.02 -5.56
N CYS A 9 -6.39 3.85 -6.07
CA CYS A 9 -7.68 3.46 -6.61
C CYS A 9 -7.76 3.70 -8.12
N GLY A 10 -8.43 2.82 -8.84
CA GLY A 10 -8.68 2.98 -10.26
C GLY A 10 -9.02 1.67 -10.96
N ALA A 11 -9.74 1.76 -12.07
CA ALA A 11 -10.16 0.61 -12.87
C ALA A 11 -8.97 -0.18 -13.42
N THR A 12 -9.25 -1.38 -13.94
CA THR A 12 -8.23 -2.18 -14.63
C THR A 12 -7.68 -1.40 -15.85
N GLY A 13 -6.37 -1.45 -16.06
CA GLY A 13 -5.73 -0.85 -17.23
C GLY A 13 -5.35 0.63 -17.10
N VAL A 14 -5.80 1.36 -16.07
CA VAL A 14 -5.48 2.79 -15.89
C VAL A 14 -4.03 3.07 -15.45
N GLY A 15 -3.26 2.04 -15.09
CA GLY A 15 -1.87 2.19 -14.69
C GLY A 15 -1.61 2.13 -13.19
N LYS A 16 -2.56 1.61 -12.39
CA LYS A 16 -2.46 1.49 -10.93
C LYS A 16 -1.20 0.75 -10.48
N SER A 17 -0.99 -0.46 -10.95
CA SER A 17 0.16 -1.29 -10.55
C SER A 17 1.51 -0.68 -10.96
N TYR A 18 1.53 0.01 -12.11
CA TYR A 18 2.70 0.76 -12.54
C TYR A 18 3.01 1.93 -11.59
N ALA A 19 1.96 2.66 -11.15
CA ALA A 19 2.10 3.71 -10.16
C ALA A 19 2.59 3.17 -8.80
N LEU A 20 2.10 2.00 -8.38
CA LEU A 20 2.58 1.31 -7.18
C LEU A 20 4.06 0.95 -7.29
N ALA A 21 4.50 0.37 -8.42
CA ALA A 21 5.90 0.05 -8.64
C ALA A 21 6.79 1.30 -8.60
N LEU A 22 6.35 2.40 -9.24
CA LEU A 22 7.08 3.67 -9.20
C LEU A 22 7.17 4.23 -7.78
N LEU A 23 6.09 4.15 -7.00
CA LEU A 23 6.07 4.58 -5.60
C LEU A 23 7.06 3.77 -4.76
N LEU A 24 7.07 2.44 -4.90
CA LEU A 24 8.04 1.56 -4.25
C LEU A 24 9.48 1.89 -4.65
N GLY A 25 9.74 2.11 -5.93
CA GLY A 25 11.07 2.52 -6.40
C GLY A 25 11.54 3.86 -5.84
N LYS A 26 10.62 4.82 -5.67
CA LYS A 26 10.91 6.08 -4.99
C LYS A 26 11.21 5.86 -3.51
N ILE A 27 10.46 5.00 -2.81
CA ILE A 27 10.75 4.64 -1.43
C ILE A 27 12.14 4.02 -1.35
N ALA A 28 12.43 3.01 -2.17
CA ALA A 28 13.73 2.34 -2.19
C ALA A 28 14.90 3.30 -2.44
N LYS A 29 14.69 4.35 -3.24
CA LYS A 29 15.70 5.35 -3.57
C LYS A 29 15.93 6.36 -2.46
N TYR A 30 14.84 6.88 -1.87
CA TYR A 30 14.91 8.03 -0.95
C TYR A 30 14.85 7.66 0.52
N ASP A 31 14.48 6.42 0.84
CA ASP A 31 14.54 5.84 2.17
C ASP A 31 15.31 4.52 2.15
N PRO A 32 16.66 4.59 2.18
CA PRO A 32 17.49 3.39 2.05
C PRO A 32 17.38 2.43 3.24
N THR A 33 16.73 2.83 4.32
CA THR A 33 16.50 1.99 5.50
C THR A 33 15.15 1.29 5.46
N ALA A 34 14.22 1.72 4.59
CA ALA A 34 12.91 1.12 4.48
C ALA A 34 12.99 -0.35 4.04
N ARG A 35 12.19 -1.18 4.69
CA ARG A 35 11.91 -2.56 4.29
C ARG A 35 10.63 -2.60 3.49
N LEU A 36 10.64 -3.30 2.35
CA LEU A 36 9.48 -3.46 1.50
C LEU A 36 8.92 -4.87 1.64
N VAL A 37 7.61 -4.96 1.80
CA VAL A 37 6.83 -6.18 1.69
C VAL A 37 5.83 -6.00 0.56
N VAL A 38 5.80 -6.92 -0.38
CA VAL A 38 4.93 -6.83 -1.56
C VAL A 38 4.00 -8.03 -1.60
N CYS A 39 2.70 -7.75 -1.52
CA CYS A 39 1.61 -8.69 -1.60
C CYS A 39 0.85 -8.44 -2.92
N ASP A 40 0.97 -9.34 -3.90
CA ASP A 40 0.30 -9.25 -5.20
C ASP A 40 -0.62 -10.45 -5.40
N PHE A 41 -1.93 -10.27 -5.19
CA PHE A 41 -2.88 -11.35 -5.24
C PHE A 41 -2.98 -12.00 -6.63
N LYS A 42 -2.88 -11.22 -7.70
CA LYS A 42 -2.94 -11.75 -9.06
C LYS A 42 -1.59 -12.20 -9.62
N LYS A 43 -0.47 -11.89 -8.95
CA LYS A 43 0.90 -12.09 -9.46
C LYS A 43 1.15 -11.43 -10.84
N ALA A 44 0.29 -10.52 -11.24
CA ALA A 44 0.36 -9.90 -12.55
C ALA A 44 1.25 -8.66 -12.59
N SER A 45 1.39 -7.99 -11.44
CA SER A 45 2.09 -6.71 -11.33
C SER A 45 3.52 -6.85 -10.83
N PHE A 46 3.72 -7.74 -9.88
CA PHE A 46 4.98 -7.95 -9.18
C PHE A 46 5.47 -9.40 -9.25
N GLY A 47 4.93 -10.23 -10.16
CA GLY A 47 5.31 -11.63 -10.32
C GLY A 47 6.80 -11.84 -10.61
N TRP A 48 7.52 -10.82 -11.10
CA TRP A 48 8.97 -10.83 -11.27
C TRP A 48 9.76 -10.85 -9.94
N LEU A 49 9.08 -10.69 -8.79
CA LEU A 49 9.63 -10.85 -7.44
C LEU A 49 9.47 -12.27 -6.90
N ASP A 50 8.85 -13.18 -7.64
CA ASP A 50 8.55 -14.53 -7.15
C ASP A 50 9.81 -15.23 -6.65
N GLY A 51 9.69 -15.95 -5.53
CA GLY A 51 10.79 -16.62 -4.85
C GLY A 51 11.71 -15.72 -4.02
N ARG A 52 11.41 -14.43 -3.88
CA ARG A 52 12.17 -13.50 -3.02
C ARG A 52 11.52 -13.35 -1.65
N ASP A 53 12.33 -13.25 -0.62
CA ASP A 53 11.89 -12.91 0.73
C ASP A 53 11.16 -11.54 0.70
N GLY A 54 10.01 -11.45 1.39
CA GLY A 54 9.20 -10.23 1.40
C GLY A 54 8.22 -10.10 0.21
N PHE A 55 8.21 -11.06 -0.73
CA PHE A 55 7.17 -11.16 -1.74
C PHE A 55 6.18 -12.27 -1.41
N TYR A 56 4.89 -11.94 -1.51
CA TYR A 56 3.78 -12.86 -1.27
C TYR A 56 2.78 -12.77 -2.42
N GLY A 57 2.69 -13.86 -3.19
CA GLY A 57 1.79 -13.93 -4.34
C GLY A 57 0.59 -14.83 -4.10
N TYR A 58 -0.56 -14.52 -4.71
CA TYR A 58 -1.79 -15.31 -4.71
C TYR A 58 -2.25 -15.68 -3.27
N THR A 59 -2.38 -16.97 -2.97
CA THR A 59 -2.86 -17.44 -1.65
C THR A 59 -1.95 -17.05 -0.49
N ALA A 60 -0.65 -16.83 -0.74
CA ALA A 60 0.30 -16.41 0.29
C ALA A 60 0.14 -14.93 0.72
N VAL A 61 -0.70 -14.15 0.04
CA VAL A 61 -0.89 -12.73 0.40
C VAL A 61 -1.40 -12.57 1.83
N ALA A 62 -2.28 -13.44 2.29
CA ALA A 62 -2.76 -13.43 3.67
C ALA A 62 -1.62 -13.64 4.69
N ASP A 63 -0.68 -14.53 4.38
CA ASP A 63 0.50 -14.79 5.21
C ASP A 63 1.45 -13.58 5.24
N GLY A 64 1.57 -12.86 4.12
CA GLY A 64 2.33 -11.61 4.03
C GLY A 64 1.75 -10.50 4.90
N ILE A 65 0.43 -10.34 4.88
CA ILE A 65 -0.28 -9.39 5.75
C ILE A 65 -0.09 -9.81 7.22
N ASP A 66 -0.15 -11.08 7.51
CA ASP A 66 0.07 -11.65 8.84
C ASP A 66 1.49 -11.38 9.37
N ALA A 67 2.49 -11.55 8.52
CA ALA A 67 3.88 -11.28 8.89
C ALA A 67 4.09 -9.81 9.25
N VAL A 68 3.52 -8.88 8.47
CA VAL A 68 3.56 -7.45 8.76
C VAL A 68 2.78 -7.12 10.05
N TYR A 69 1.64 -7.76 10.25
CA TYR A 69 0.80 -7.55 11.43
C TYR A 69 1.50 -8.03 12.71
N ARG A 70 2.19 -9.17 12.68
CA ARG A 70 2.99 -9.65 13.83
C ARG A 70 4.10 -8.66 14.20
N GLU A 71 4.81 -8.11 13.23
CA GLU A 71 5.82 -7.09 13.51
C GLU A 71 5.21 -5.79 14.04
N PHE A 72 4.03 -5.39 13.53
CA PHE A 72 3.26 -4.27 14.07
C PHE A 72 2.89 -4.51 15.53
N GLN A 73 2.36 -5.69 15.89
CA GLN A 73 2.03 -6.04 17.28
C GLN A 73 3.28 -6.03 18.18
N ARG A 74 4.37 -6.63 17.73
CA ARG A 74 5.64 -6.62 18.48
C ARG A 74 6.09 -5.19 18.81
N ARG A 75 6.02 -4.28 17.83
CA ARG A 75 6.38 -2.86 18.06
C ARG A 75 5.43 -2.17 19.03
N LEU A 76 4.16 -2.50 18.96
CA LEU A 76 3.14 -1.96 19.85
C LEU A 76 3.39 -2.39 21.31
N GLU A 77 3.69 -3.67 21.53
CA GLU A 77 3.97 -4.24 22.87
C GLU A 77 5.25 -3.66 23.49
N LEU A 78 6.28 -3.49 22.70
CA LEU A 78 7.56 -2.92 23.17
C LEU A 78 7.49 -1.42 23.44
N ASN A 79 6.35 -0.77 23.16
CA ASN A 79 6.18 0.67 23.21
C ASN A 79 7.36 1.40 22.49
N ASP A 80 7.84 0.75 21.43
CA ASP A 80 9.00 1.19 20.67
C ASP A 80 8.61 2.43 19.88
N ASN A 81 8.78 3.60 20.54
CA ASN A 81 8.65 4.90 19.91
C ASN A 81 9.69 4.99 18.80
N THR A 82 9.31 4.61 17.62
CA THR A 82 10.06 4.21 16.45
C THR A 82 10.91 5.29 15.80
N ARG A 83 11.41 6.27 16.53
CA ARG A 83 12.39 7.21 15.99
C ARG A 83 13.62 6.51 15.40
N ASN A 84 13.91 5.27 15.83
CA ASN A 84 15.02 4.45 15.35
C ASN A 84 14.61 3.15 14.64
N ALA A 85 13.34 2.74 14.65
CA ALA A 85 12.94 1.53 13.97
C ALA A 85 12.89 1.73 12.45
N ARG A 86 13.43 0.76 11.71
CA ARG A 86 13.37 0.77 10.24
C ARG A 86 11.92 0.78 9.81
N ARG A 87 11.58 1.68 8.90
CA ARG A 87 10.24 1.75 8.32
C ARG A 87 9.92 0.47 7.56
N ILE A 88 8.70 -0.05 7.75
CA ILE A 88 8.13 -1.12 6.94
C ILE A 88 7.07 -0.51 6.04
N VAL A 89 7.13 -0.82 4.76
CA VAL A 89 6.12 -0.43 3.79
C VAL A 89 5.58 -1.69 3.14
N CYS A 90 4.34 -2.03 3.43
CA CYS A 90 3.64 -3.15 2.85
C CYS A 90 2.70 -2.68 1.75
N VAL A 91 2.92 -3.16 0.54
CA VAL A 91 1.98 -2.99 -0.57
C VAL A 91 1.07 -4.20 -0.65
N VAL A 92 -0.22 -3.96 -0.76
CA VAL A 92 -1.22 -5.00 -1.06
C VAL A 92 -1.93 -4.59 -2.36
N ASP A 93 -1.54 -5.16 -3.48
CA ASP A 93 -2.22 -4.94 -4.76
C ASP A 93 -3.37 -5.93 -4.94
N GLU A 94 -4.43 -5.46 -5.59
CA GLU A 94 -5.68 -6.21 -5.81
C GLU A 94 -6.39 -6.64 -4.50
N TYR A 95 -6.38 -5.77 -3.49
CA TYR A 95 -6.92 -6.05 -2.15
C TYR A 95 -8.37 -6.56 -2.17
N ALA A 96 -9.25 -5.94 -2.98
CA ALA A 96 -10.65 -6.40 -3.10
C ALA A 96 -10.75 -7.83 -3.65
N ALA A 97 -9.87 -8.21 -4.59
CA ALA A 97 -9.85 -9.56 -5.13
C ALA A 97 -9.44 -10.59 -4.07
N LEU A 98 -8.46 -10.27 -3.23
CA LEU A 98 -8.10 -11.09 -2.08
C LEU A 98 -9.28 -11.29 -1.12
N ILE A 99 -9.93 -10.19 -0.71
CA ILE A 99 -11.05 -10.27 0.25
C ILE A 99 -12.21 -11.10 -0.30
N ASN A 100 -12.52 -10.97 -1.58
CA ASN A 100 -13.59 -11.73 -2.24
C ASN A 100 -13.23 -13.22 -2.47
N PHE A 101 -11.95 -13.54 -2.49
CA PHE A 101 -11.46 -14.93 -2.64
C PHE A 101 -11.51 -15.70 -1.31
N LEU A 102 -11.26 -15.03 -0.20
CA LEU A 102 -11.23 -15.64 1.12
C LEU A 102 -12.63 -15.99 1.61
N ASP A 103 -12.74 -17.04 2.44
CA ASP A 103 -13.96 -17.24 3.20
C ASP A 103 -14.23 -16.07 4.16
N LYS A 104 -15.47 -15.98 4.64
CA LYS A 104 -15.91 -14.84 5.47
C LYS A 104 -15.04 -14.63 6.71
N LYS A 105 -14.64 -15.71 7.40
CA LYS A 105 -13.84 -15.63 8.63
C LYS A 105 -12.44 -15.12 8.34
N ALA A 106 -11.78 -15.66 7.33
CA ALA A 106 -10.45 -15.23 6.89
C ALA A 106 -10.48 -13.79 6.35
N ALA A 107 -11.50 -13.43 5.56
CA ALA A 107 -11.66 -12.06 5.06
C ALA A 107 -11.85 -11.04 6.20
N ASP A 108 -12.68 -11.36 7.21
CA ASP A 108 -12.92 -10.50 8.35
C ASP A 108 -11.66 -10.33 9.21
N GLU A 109 -10.84 -11.38 9.33
CA GLU A 109 -9.56 -11.33 10.02
C GLU A 109 -8.54 -10.46 9.28
N VAL A 110 -8.40 -10.61 7.96
CA VAL A 110 -7.54 -9.74 7.15
C VAL A 110 -7.98 -8.28 7.25
N LYS A 111 -9.29 -8.00 7.13
CA LYS A 111 -9.83 -6.65 7.29
C LYS A 111 -9.53 -6.06 8.67
N ARG A 112 -9.60 -6.86 9.72
CA ARG A 112 -9.27 -6.43 11.09
C ARG A 112 -7.81 -6.02 11.20
N LYS A 113 -6.88 -6.86 10.72
CA LYS A 113 -5.43 -6.60 10.75
C LYS A 113 -5.07 -5.34 9.97
N ILE A 114 -5.60 -5.19 8.76
CA ILE A 114 -5.41 -3.99 7.95
C ILE A 114 -5.95 -2.74 8.67
N ALA A 115 -7.13 -2.81 9.28
CA ALA A 115 -7.71 -1.67 10.00
C ALA A 115 -6.85 -1.24 11.21
N GLU A 116 -6.35 -2.18 12.00
CA GLU A 116 -5.48 -1.88 13.14
C GLU A 116 -4.16 -1.23 12.72
N ILE A 117 -3.52 -1.75 11.65
CA ILE A 117 -2.31 -1.12 11.10
C ILE A 117 -2.63 0.28 10.57
N LEU A 118 -3.75 0.49 9.89
CA LEU A 118 -4.15 1.82 9.39
C LEU A 118 -4.35 2.81 10.53
N MET A 119 -4.93 2.39 11.65
CA MET A 119 -5.21 3.26 12.79
C MET A 119 -3.95 3.62 13.59
N MET A 120 -3.01 2.70 13.77
CA MET A 120 -1.91 2.85 14.72
C MET A 120 -0.51 2.70 14.09
N GLY A 121 -0.40 2.10 12.89
CA GLY A 121 0.88 1.73 12.28
C GLY A 121 1.82 2.91 12.01
N ARG A 122 1.27 4.09 11.70
CA ARG A 122 2.08 5.28 11.38
C ARG A 122 3.07 5.65 12.49
N SER A 123 2.61 5.66 13.73
CA SER A 123 3.45 5.95 14.90
C SER A 123 4.51 4.87 15.16
N LEU A 124 4.24 3.66 14.68
CA LEU A 124 5.13 2.50 14.81
C LEU A 124 6.00 2.23 13.57
N GLY A 125 6.02 3.17 12.61
CA GLY A 125 6.80 3.03 11.38
C GLY A 125 6.33 1.92 10.44
N VAL A 126 5.07 1.45 10.57
CA VAL A 126 4.47 0.45 9.69
C VAL A 126 3.45 1.14 8.78
N HIS A 127 3.68 1.09 7.48
CA HIS A 127 2.88 1.81 6.50
C HIS A 127 2.27 0.83 5.50
N LEU A 128 1.01 1.09 5.12
CA LEU A 128 0.30 0.35 4.09
C LEU A 128 0.13 1.18 2.83
N ILE A 129 0.28 0.52 1.69
CA ILE A 129 -0.10 1.02 0.37
C ILE A 129 -1.09 0.01 -0.21
N ILE A 130 -2.36 0.37 -0.29
CA ILE A 130 -3.42 -0.53 -0.75
C ILE A 130 -3.78 -0.20 -2.20
N GLY A 131 -3.61 -1.16 -3.09
CA GLY A 131 -4.09 -1.13 -4.46
C GLY A 131 -5.48 -1.77 -4.59
N ILE A 132 -6.47 -1.00 -5.07
CA ILE A 132 -7.85 -1.47 -5.18
C ILE A 132 -8.52 -0.88 -6.42
N GLN A 133 -9.45 -1.61 -7.03
CA GLN A 133 -10.19 -1.08 -8.18
C GLN A 133 -11.30 -0.12 -7.74
N ARG A 134 -12.03 -0.48 -6.71
CA ARG A 134 -13.07 0.32 -6.05
C ARG A 134 -12.88 0.22 -4.54
N ALA A 135 -12.81 1.36 -3.87
CA ALA A 135 -12.60 1.42 -2.43
C ALA A 135 -13.94 1.42 -1.66
N ASP A 136 -14.82 0.49 -1.99
CA ASP A 136 -16.13 0.36 -1.34
C ASP A 136 -15.97 0.10 0.17
N ALA A 137 -16.94 0.57 0.95
CA ALA A 137 -16.89 0.51 2.42
C ALA A 137 -16.78 -0.91 2.97
N GLU A 138 -17.29 -1.90 2.23
CA GLU A 138 -17.24 -3.31 2.62
C GLU A 138 -15.83 -3.90 2.76
N PHE A 139 -14.84 -3.30 2.07
CA PHE A 139 -13.44 -3.74 2.12
C PHE A 139 -12.67 -3.18 3.31
N PHE A 140 -13.22 -2.17 4.00
CA PHE A 140 -12.57 -1.52 5.13
C PHE A 140 -13.51 -1.52 6.34
N LYS A 141 -13.01 -1.90 7.50
CA LYS A 141 -13.76 -1.72 8.75
C LYS A 141 -14.00 -0.24 9.04
N SER A 142 -15.04 0.08 9.79
CA SER A 142 -15.49 1.43 10.09
C SER A 142 -14.34 2.36 10.48
N GLY A 143 -14.22 3.49 9.77
CA GLY A 143 -13.19 4.51 10.02
C GLY A 143 -11.78 4.19 9.49
N ALA A 144 -11.49 2.94 9.09
CA ALA A 144 -10.14 2.57 8.61
C ALA A 144 -9.78 3.27 7.29
N ARG A 145 -10.76 3.50 6.41
CA ARG A 145 -10.53 4.20 5.14
C ARG A 145 -10.09 5.65 5.33
N ASP A 146 -10.54 6.31 6.39
CA ASP A 146 -10.23 7.71 6.69
C ASP A 146 -8.77 7.89 7.17
N GLN A 147 -8.07 6.77 7.43
CA GLN A 147 -6.67 6.77 7.82
C GLN A 147 -5.68 6.88 6.64
N PHE A 148 -6.18 6.86 5.41
CA PHE A 148 -5.34 7.10 4.23
C PHE A 148 -5.07 8.60 4.08
N GLY A 149 -3.90 9.06 4.51
CA GLY A 149 -3.48 10.45 4.33
C GLY A 149 -3.00 10.77 2.90
N ALA A 150 -2.94 9.76 2.02
CA ALA A 150 -2.68 9.94 0.60
C ALA A 150 -3.58 9.01 -0.23
N VAL A 151 -4.32 9.59 -1.18
CA VAL A 151 -5.23 8.85 -2.07
C VAL A 151 -4.91 9.18 -3.52
N LEU A 152 -4.32 8.20 -4.22
CA LEU A 152 -4.07 8.29 -5.66
C LEU A 152 -5.25 7.67 -6.42
N MET A 153 -5.94 8.47 -7.19
CA MET A 153 -7.11 8.10 -7.97
C MET A 153 -6.77 8.17 -9.46
N LEU A 154 -6.61 7.03 -10.11
CA LEU A 154 -6.22 6.96 -11.52
C LEU A 154 -7.41 6.67 -12.42
N GLY A 155 -7.44 7.35 -13.58
CA GLY A 155 -8.54 7.27 -14.54
C GLY A 155 -9.78 8.07 -14.08
N ASN A 156 -10.90 7.73 -14.67
CA ASN A 156 -12.18 8.38 -14.39
C ASN A 156 -12.96 7.58 -13.34
N LEU A 157 -13.09 8.12 -12.15
CA LEU A 157 -13.90 7.54 -11.09
C LEU A 157 -15.38 7.91 -11.26
N SER A 158 -16.27 7.01 -10.83
CA SER A 158 -17.71 7.32 -10.77
C SER A 158 -17.99 8.41 -9.73
N LYS A 159 -19.18 9.01 -9.82
CA LYS A 159 -19.62 10.04 -8.85
C LYS A 159 -19.63 9.48 -7.42
N GLU A 160 -20.07 8.24 -7.26
CA GLU A 160 -20.14 7.55 -5.98
C GLU A 160 -18.73 7.33 -5.39
N GLN A 161 -17.77 6.92 -6.22
CA GLN A 161 -16.38 6.75 -5.79
C GLN A 161 -15.75 8.08 -5.37
N LYS A 162 -15.96 9.16 -6.14
CA LYS A 162 -15.49 10.50 -5.77
C LYS A 162 -16.10 10.97 -4.46
N GLN A 163 -17.42 10.78 -4.30
CA GLN A 163 -18.13 11.12 -3.07
C GLN A 163 -17.62 10.37 -1.86
N MET A 164 -17.21 9.11 -2.07
CA MET A 164 -16.75 8.24 -1.00
C MET A 164 -15.30 8.52 -0.58
N LEU A 165 -14.43 8.88 -1.54
CA LEU A 165 -12.99 9.04 -1.29
C LEU A 165 -12.60 10.47 -0.95
N VAL A 166 -13.21 11.44 -1.61
CA VAL A 166 -12.83 12.87 -1.51
C VAL A 166 -14.07 13.76 -1.68
N PRO A 167 -15.05 13.68 -0.76
CA PRO A 167 -16.34 14.36 -0.90
C PRO A 167 -16.21 15.87 -1.14
N ASP A 168 -15.28 16.51 -0.44
CA ASP A 168 -15.08 17.97 -0.50
C ASP A 168 -14.38 18.42 -1.79
N TYR A 169 -13.78 17.50 -2.53
CA TYR A 169 -13.00 17.79 -3.74
C TYR A 169 -13.59 17.18 -5.01
N ARG A 170 -14.71 16.46 -4.92
CA ARG A 170 -15.30 15.72 -6.05
C ARG A 170 -15.55 16.57 -7.29
N ASP A 171 -15.97 17.81 -7.09
CA ASP A 171 -16.36 18.72 -8.16
C ASP A 171 -15.13 19.37 -8.84
N GLN A 172 -13.96 19.26 -8.24
CA GLN A 172 -12.68 19.70 -8.82
C GLN A 172 -12.07 18.64 -9.76
N MET A 173 -12.63 17.41 -9.77
CA MET A 173 -12.12 16.29 -10.54
C MET A 173 -12.75 16.22 -11.93
N ASN A 174 -12.12 16.86 -12.91
CA ASN A 174 -12.48 16.76 -14.31
C ASN A 174 -12.09 15.41 -14.92
N ALA A 175 -12.66 15.07 -16.09
CA ALA A 175 -12.31 13.88 -16.82
C ALA A 175 -10.83 13.86 -17.24
N VAL A 176 -10.23 12.67 -17.23
CA VAL A 176 -8.87 12.41 -17.71
C VAL A 176 -8.93 11.47 -18.91
N ASN A 177 -8.03 11.66 -19.88
CA ASN A 177 -8.09 11.02 -21.18
C ASN A 177 -6.92 10.08 -21.47
N GLN A 178 -5.91 10.05 -20.60
CA GLN A 178 -4.71 9.25 -20.81
C GLN A 178 -4.48 8.27 -19.67
N ARG A 179 -3.87 7.14 -20.00
CA ARG A 179 -3.42 6.16 -19.00
C ARG A 179 -2.40 6.83 -18.05
N GLY A 180 -2.50 6.53 -16.77
CA GLY A 180 -1.65 7.11 -15.74
C GLY A 180 -2.03 8.53 -15.32
N GLN A 181 -3.06 9.14 -15.93
CA GLN A 181 -3.64 10.38 -15.43
C GLN A 181 -4.63 10.12 -14.30
N GLY A 182 -4.72 11.08 -13.39
CA GLY A 182 -5.65 11.02 -12.28
C GLY A 182 -5.50 12.19 -11.34
N TYR A 183 -5.87 11.96 -10.10
CA TYR A 183 -5.81 12.92 -9.03
C TYR A 183 -5.12 12.33 -7.80
N LEU A 184 -4.32 13.14 -7.14
CA LEU A 184 -3.72 12.82 -5.87
C LEU A 184 -4.29 13.75 -4.80
N PHE A 185 -4.92 13.16 -3.80
CA PHE A 185 -5.27 13.82 -2.56
C PHE A 185 -4.16 13.59 -1.53
N LEU A 186 -3.74 14.63 -0.85
CA LEU A 186 -2.84 14.58 0.29
C LEU A 186 -3.47 15.32 1.46
N ASP A 187 -3.55 14.67 2.59
CA ASP A 187 -4.06 15.25 3.82
C ASP A 187 -3.31 16.55 4.16
N GLY A 188 -4.06 17.60 4.50
CA GLY A 188 -3.54 18.95 4.76
C GLY A 188 -3.06 19.73 3.53
N GLN A 189 -3.04 19.15 2.32
CA GLN A 189 -2.62 19.82 1.08
C GLN A 189 -3.72 19.90 0.02
N GLY A 190 -4.80 19.10 0.18
CA GLY A 190 -5.89 19.05 -0.76
C GLY A 190 -5.64 18.14 -1.96
N ILE A 191 -6.25 18.45 -3.12
CA ILE A 191 -6.22 17.61 -4.30
C ILE A 191 -5.47 18.29 -5.46
N CYS A 192 -4.69 17.51 -6.22
CA CYS A 192 -4.06 17.98 -7.44
C CYS A 192 -4.18 16.95 -8.55
N ARG A 193 -4.24 17.41 -9.81
CA ARG A 193 -4.17 16.55 -10.99
C ARG A 193 -2.74 16.03 -11.15
N VAL A 194 -2.62 14.75 -11.45
CA VAL A 194 -1.31 14.09 -11.60
C VAL A 194 -1.23 13.28 -12.89
N GLN A 195 0.00 13.11 -13.36
CA GLN A 195 0.39 12.16 -14.40
C GLN A 195 1.48 11.27 -13.83
N VAL A 196 1.25 9.95 -13.82
CA VAL A 196 2.29 8.97 -13.48
C VAL A 196 3.38 9.03 -14.57
N PRO A 197 4.62 9.37 -14.23
CA PRO A 197 5.68 9.54 -15.20
C PRO A 197 6.11 8.18 -15.77
N HIS A 198 6.56 8.19 -17.02
CA HIS A 198 7.17 7.03 -17.65
C HIS A 198 8.57 6.76 -17.05
N VAL A 199 8.86 5.50 -16.74
CA VAL A 199 10.17 5.04 -16.28
C VAL A 199 10.98 4.61 -17.50
N THR A 200 12.12 5.22 -17.72
CA THR A 200 12.98 4.91 -18.86
C THR A 200 13.84 3.66 -18.67
N ASP A 201 14.10 3.28 -17.41
CA ASP A 201 14.88 2.09 -17.04
C ASP A 201 14.10 1.27 -16.00
N GLU A 202 13.23 0.39 -16.50
CA GLU A 202 12.44 -0.52 -15.65
C GLU A 202 13.34 -1.51 -14.90
N GLY A 203 14.45 -1.94 -15.51
CA GLY A 203 15.40 -2.85 -14.87
C GLY A 203 16.04 -2.22 -13.63
N LYS A 204 16.37 -0.92 -13.67
CA LYS A 204 16.88 -0.18 -12.51
C LYS A 204 15.80 -0.03 -11.43
N LEU A 205 14.55 0.25 -11.83
CA LEU A 205 13.42 0.31 -10.91
C LEU A 205 13.23 -1.03 -10.20
N HIS A 206 13.21 -2.14 -10.93
CA HIS A 206 13.04 -3.49 -10.40
C HIS A 206 14.17 -3.86 -9.44
N ARG A 207 15.43 -3.60 -9.80
CA ARG A 207 16.58 -3.85 -8.91
C ARG A 207 16.50 -3.03 -7.62
N ALA A 208 16.09 -1.77 -7.70
CA ALA A 208 15.93 -0.91 -6.53
C ALA A 208 14.86 -1.46 -5.57
N ILE A 209 13.70 -1.88 -6.09
CA ILE A 209 12.64 -2.49 -5.28
C ILE A 209 13.14 -3.80 -4.67
N ALA A 210 13.69 -4.71 -5.49
CA ALA A 210 14.16 -6.02 -5.05
C ALA A 210 15.23 -5.93 -3.95
N SER A 211 16.10 -4.92 -3.99
CA SER A 211 17.13 -4.71 -2.97
C SER A 211 16.60 -4.30 -1.59
N ARG A 212 15.32 -3.95 -1.48
CA ARG A 212 14.66 -3.53 -0.24
C ARG A 212 13.61 -4.51 0.25
N LEU A 213 13.33 -5.55 -0.54
CA LEU A 213 12.47 -6.63 -0.07
C LEU A 213 13.13 -7.34 1.12
N SER A 214 12.35 -7.56 2.14
CA SER A 214 12.76 -8.36 3.30
C SER A 214 11.54 -8.83 4.07
N LEU A 215 11.69 -9.96 4.75
CA LEU A 215 10.74 -10.36 5.76
C LEU A 215 10.66 -9.25 6.84
N PRO A 216 9.49 -8.99 7.40
CA PRO A 216 9.34 -8.16 8.59
C PRO A 216 9.80 -8.94 9.83
N THR A 217 11.06 -9.39 9.84
CA THR A 217 11.66 -10.06 11.00
C THR A 217 12.05 -9.03 12.05
N PRO A 218 11.99 -9.40 13.35
CA PRO A 218 12.64 -8.63 14.40
C PRO A 218 14.11 -8.37 14.02
N PRO A 219 14.73 -7.28 14.46
CA PRO A 219 16.18 -7.24 14.45
C PRO A 219 16.66 -8.50 15.18
N ASP A 220 17.58 -9.24 14.56
CA ASP A 220 18.27 -10.33 15.25
C ASP A 220 18.62 -9.82 16.65
N ASP A 221 18.30 -10.60 17.67
CA ASP A 221 18.86 -10.41 18.98
C ASP A 221 20.37 -10.28 18.72
N ALA A 222 20.84 -9.03 18.73
CA ALA A 222 22.26 -8.75 18.67
C ALA A 222 22.81 -9.44 19.91
N GLY A 223 23.45 -10.59 19.65
CA GLY A 223 23.91 -11.48 20.68
C GLY A 223 24.61 -10.72 21.77
N GLU A 224 24.19 -11.01 22.96
CA GLU A 224 25.06 -10.84 24.13
C GLU A 224 26.39 -11.53 23.82
N ALA A 225 27.42 -10.73 23.70
CA ALA A 225 28.79 -11.15 23.79
C ALA A 225 29.54 -10.09 24.62
#